data_964ab38ba528365abf8c6eaec9ce8fc7
#
_entry.id   964ab38ba528365abf8c6eaec9ce8fc7
#
_cell.length_a   1.000
_cell.length_b   1.000
_cell.length_c   1.000
_cell.angle_alpha   90.00
_cell.angle_beta   90.00
_cell.angle_gamma   90.00
#
_symmetry.space_group_name_H-M   'P 1'
#
loop_
_entity.id
_entity.type
_entity.pdbx_description
1 polymer ?
#
loop_
_entity_poly.entity_id
_entity_poly.type
_entity_poly.pdbx_seq_one_letter_code
_entity_poly.pdbx_strand_id
1 'polypeptide(L)'
;SYYAYAYGLNTDGTATSDLYKLKVETKSIAEDFKLTLAVDNVTSSSAHLTITPNYDTYRYFYDVVKKSDYEAWGGDANTITQNIEYIEQAIWIFAMQGYDYTYDSFTDIGAKETTYNSLVPSTEYVFFAFGLDSNGNPTSPLAKQEFETSPFEATEDCTFDVTFSEVTSTSM
;
A
#
# COMPACT_ATOMS: atom_id res chain seq x y z
N SER A 1 19.54 16.62 -9.28
CA SER A 1 19.97 17.61 -10.31
C SER A 1 20.73 16.90 -11.42
N TYR A 2 20.44 17.24 -12.67
CA TYR A 2 21.11 16.76 -13.86
C TYR A 2 21.77 17.94 -14.58
N TYR A 3 22.72 17.62 -15.47
CA TYR A 3 23.31 18.59 -16.36
C TYR A 3 23.18 18.11 -17.80
N ALA A 4 22.51 18.89 -18.65
CA ALA A 4 22.60 18.74 -20.08
C ALA A 4 23.79 19.56 -20.58
N TYR A 5 24.59 19.01 -21.48
CA TYR A 5 25.72 19.70 -22.07
C TYR A 5 25.81 19.43 -23.57
N ALA A 6 26.32 20.41 -24.30
CA ALA A 6 26.55 20.32 -25.73
C ALA A 6 27.82 21.10 -26.10
N TYR A 7 28.54 20.59 -27.07
CA TYR A 7 29.67 21.27 -27.71
C TYR A 7 29.83 20.78 -29.13
N GLY A 8 30.39 21.61 -29.99
CA GLY A 8 30.67 21.26 -31.38
C GLY A 8 31.90 20.39 -31.51
N LEU A 9 31.88 19.43 -32.44
CA LEU A 9 33.01 18.58 -32.79
C LEU A 9 33.26 18.59 -34.31
N ASN A 10 34.54 18.63 -34.71
CA ASN A 10 34.95 18.32 -36.04
C ASN A 10 34.94 16.81 -36.33
N THR A 11 35.09 16.44 -37.59
CA THR A 11 35.18 15.02 -38.01
C THR A 11 36.42 14.31 -37.47
N ASP A 12 37.44 15.05 -37.04
CA ASP A 12 38.68 14.56 -36.40
C ASP A 12 38.60 14.48 -34.84
N GLY A 13 37.43 14.85 -34.28
CA GLY A 13 37.18 14.82 -32.83
C GLY A 13 37.65 16.07 -32.08
N THR A 14 38.13 17.12 -32.77
CA THR A 14 38.49 18.39 -32.11
C THR A 14 37.25 19.24 -31.78
N ALA A 15 37.23 19.84 -30.60
CA ALA A 15 36.14 20.73 -30.20
C ALA A 15 36.13 22.02 -31.06
N THR A 16 34.96 22.40 -31.56
CA THR A 16 34.77 23.60 -32.39
C THR A 16 33.97 24.68 -31.68
N SER A 17 33.49 24.42 -30.48
CA SER A 17 32.83 25.41 -29.65
C SER A 17 33.16 25.18 -28.19
N ASP A 18 32.93 26.21 -27.35
CA ASP A 18 32.93 26.07 -25.90
C ASP A 18 31.84 25.09 -25.44
N LEU A 19 32.05 24.51 -24.25
CA LEU A 19 31.09 23.64 -23.59
C LEU A 19 29.90 24.47 -23.09
N TYR A 20 28.73 24.26 -23.68
CA TYR A 20 27.47 24.75 -23.15
C TYR A 20 26.94 23.77 -22.10
N LYS A 21 26.64 24.27 -20.91
CA LYS A 21 26.15 23.47 -19.78
C LYS A 21 24.88 24.09 -19.20
N LEU A 22 23.79 23.30 -19.16
CA LEU A 22 22.51 23.68 -18.55
C LEU A 22 22.23 22.79 -17.36
N LYS A 23 22.00 23.37 -16.19
CA LYS A 23 21.51 22.65 -15.01
C LYS A 23 20.00 22.40 -15.20
N VAL A 24 19.60 21.14 -15.12
CA VAL A 24 18.21 20.72 -15.15
C VAL A 24 17.87 20.18 -13.77
N GLU A 25 16.91 20.81 -13.11
CA GLU A 25 16.33 20.31 -11.87
C GLU A 25 14.99 19.69 -12.19
N THR A 26 14.88 18.40 -11.97
CA THR A 26 13.57 17.75 -11.97
C THR A 26 12.85 18.19 -10.70
N LYS A 27 11.60 18.63 -10.83
CA LYS A 27 10.76 18.85 -9.65
C LYS A 27 10.56 17.49 -8.97
N SER A 28 10.69 17.48 -7.64
CA SER A 28 10.24 16.35 -6.85
C SER A 28 8.72 16.22 -7.03
N ILE A 29 8.24 15.09 -7.49
CA ILE A 29 6.80 14.80 -7.58
C ILE A 29 6.20 14.81 -6.17
N ALA A 30 7.02 14.51 -5.15
CA ALA A 30 6.60 14.28 -3.79
C ALA A 30 6.03 15.51 -3.04
N GLU A 31 6.37 16.74 -3.42
CA GLU A 31 5.95 17.90 -2.64
C GLU A 31 4.46 18.25 -2.78
N ASP A 32 3.81 17.82 -3.88
CA ASP A 32 2.44 18.18 -4.19
C ASP A 32 1.46 16.99 -4.25
N PHE A 33 1.96 15.73 -4.25
CA PHE A 33 1.09 14.56 -4.29
C PHE A 33 0.50 14.24 -2.92
N LYS A 34 -0.83 14.25 -2.83
CA LYS A 34 -1.58 14.01 -1.59
C LYS A 34 -2.70 13.01 -1.83
N LEU A 35 -2.92 12.18 -0.83
CA LEU A 35 -4.01 11.20 -0.77
C LEU A 35 -4.95 11.59 0.36
N THR A 36 -6.25 11.65 0.06
CA THR A 36 -7.31 11.80 1.06
C THR A 36 -7.98 10.45 1.25
N LEU A 37 -8.09 10.02 2.49
CA LEU A 37 -8.69 8.73 2.85
C LEU A 37 -9.98 8.95 3.62
N ALA A 38 -10.97 8.11 3.37
CA ALA A 38 -12.18 8.02 4.17
C ALA A 38 -12.53 6.55 4.45
N VAL A 39 -13.14 6.33 5.61
CA VAL A 39 -13.65 5.02 6.04
C VAL A 39 -15.09 5.22 6.47
N ASP A 40 -15.99 4.42 5.94
CA ASP A 40 -17.39 4.39 6.33
C ASP A 40 -17.96 2.95 6.34
N ASN A 41 -19.26 2.80 6.68
CA ASN A 41 -19.93 1.51 6.71
C ASN A 41 -19.15 0.42 7.45
N VAL A 42 -18.54 0.78 8.59
CA VAL A 42 -17.75 -0.15 9.40
C VAL A 42 -18.68 -1.14 10.12
N THR A 43 -18.44 -2.42 9.90
CA THR A 43 -19.13 -3.55 10.55
C THR A 43 -18.19 -4.30 11.49
N SER A 44 -18.62 -5.44 12.01
CA SER A 44 -17.76 -6.33 12.80
C SER A 44 -16.68 -7.05 11.97
N SER A 45 -16.81 -7.06 10.64
CA SER A 45 -15.91 -7.85 9.76
C SER A 45 -15.54 -7.15 8.46
N SER A 46 -16.01 -5.92 8.24
CA SER A 46 -15.73 -5.18 7.00
C SER A 46 -15.74 -3.66 7.23
N ALA A 47 -15.11 -2.93 6.33
CA ALA A 47 -15.18 -1.47 6.23
C ALA A 47 -15.16 -1.04 4.76
N HIS A 48 -15.90 0.00 4.42
CA HIS A 48 -15.82 0.62 3.11
C HIS A 48 -14.77 1.73 3.13
N LEU A 49 -13.86 1.69 2.15
CA LEU A 49 -12.69 2.55 2.05
C LEU A 49 -12.75 3.39 0.79
N THR A 50 -12.47 4.67 0.91
CA THR A 50 -12.35 5.60 -0.21
C THR A 50 -10.98 6.23 -0.23
N ILE A 51 -10.34 6.27 -1.39
CA ILE A 51 -9.05 6.92 -1.65
C ILE A 51 -9.27 7.96 -2.74
N THR A 52 -8.91 9.19 -2.46
CA THR A 52 -9.01 10.30 -3.42
C THR A 52 -7.64 10.97 -3.55
N PRO A 53 -6.89 10.70 -4.63
CA PRO A 53 -5.67 11.43 -4.93
C PRO A 53 -5.98 12.82 -5.47
N ASN A 54 -5.09 13.79 -5.24
CA ASN A 54 -5.20 15.11 -5.85
C ASN A 54 -4.71 15.16 -7.32
N TYR A 55 -4.09 14.07 -7.81
CA TYR A 55 -3.69 13.86 -9.20
C TYR A 55 -4.01 12.43 -9.62
N ASP A 56 -4.87 12.26 -10.60
CA ASP A 56 -5.36 10.95 -11.06
C ASP A 56 -4.34 10.12 -11.85
N THR A 57 -3.18 10.69 -12.14
CA THR A 57 -2.13 10.03 -12.92
C THR A 57 -0.99 9.45 -12.10
N TYR A 58 -0.96 9.75 -10.79
CA TYR A 58 0.07 9.24 -9.90
C TYR A 58 -0.36 7.94 -9.26
N ARG A 59 0.60 7.02 -9.14
CA ARG A 59 0.39 5.73 -8.52
C ARG A 59 0.49 5.81 -7.01
N TYR A 60 -0.28 4.98 -6.32
CA TYR A 60 -0.23 4.83 -4.89
C TYR A 60 -0.46 3.37 -4.48
N PHE A 61 0.14 2.99 -3.37
CA PHE A 61 -0.13 1.77 -2.63
C PHE A 61 -1.06 2.08 -1.45
N TYR A 62 -1.90 1.14 -1.08
CA TYR A 62 -2.73 1.23 0.12
C TYR A 62 -2.94 -0.14 0.75
N ASP A 63 -3.17 -0.17 2.06
CA ASP A 63 -3.55 -1.38 2.79
C ASP A 63 -4.24 -1.03 4.12
N VAL A 64 -4.74 -2.06 4.81
CA VAL A 64 -5.33 -1.99 6.14
C VAL A 64 -4.61 -2.96 7.05
N VAL A 65 -4.09 -2.46 8.16
CA VAL A 65 -3.39 -3.27 9.16
C VAL A 65 -3.99 -3.04 10.54
N LYS A 66 -3.79 -3.99 11.45
CA LYS A 66 -4.12 -3.73 12.85
C LYS A 66 -3.27 -2.59 13.39
N LYS A 67 -3.86 -1.74 14.21
CA LYS A 67 -3.14 -0.63 14.83
C LYS A 67 -1.94 -1.09 15.64
N SER A 68 -2.04 -2.25 16.32
CA SER A 68 -0.92 -2.86 17.04
C SER A 68 0.28 -3.17 16.14
N ASP A 69 0.03 -3.61 14.90
CA ASP A 69 1.09 -3.95 13.95
C ASP A 69 1.74 -2.67 13.40
N TYR A 70 0.91 -1.66 13.06
CA TYR A 70 1.40 -0.34 12.67
C TYR A 70 2.29 0.31 13.75
N GLU A 71 1.89 0.24 15.03
CA GLU A 71 2.67 0.75 16.15
C GLU A 71 3.97 -0.05 16.33
N ALA A 72 3.92 -1.37 16.18
CA ALA A 72 5.10 -2.23 16.24
C ALA A 72 6.12 -1.93 15.14
N TRP A 73 5.68 -1.49 13.98
CA TRP A 73 6.57 -1.04 12.90
C TRP A 73 7.26 0.29 13.22
N GLY A 74 6.75 1.08 14.16
CA GLY A 74 7.37 2.32 14.64
C GLY A 74 6.97 3.58 13.86
N GLY A 75 5.82 3.57 13.20
CA GLY A 75 5.17 4.75 12.60
C GLY A 75 5.36 4.90 11.09
N ASP A 76 4.99 6.08 10.56
CA ASP A 76 4.74 6.32 9.14
C ASP A 76 5.91 5.94 8.21
N ALA A 77 7.12 6.38 8.52
CA ALA A 77 8.29 6.13 7.67
C ALA A 77 8.65 4.65 7.59
N ASN A 78 8.55 3.95 8.71
CA ASN A 78 8.83 2.51 8.77
C ASN A 78 7.70 1.71 8.10
N THR A 79 6.45 2.16 8.20
CA THR A 79 5.31 1.55 7.50
C THR A 79 5.53 1.60 5.99
N ILE A 80 5.96 2.73 5.44
CA ILE A 80 6.31 2.85 4.02
C ILE A 80 7.42 1.85 3.66
N THR A 81 8.52 1.84 4.42
CA THR A 81 9.66 0.96 4.17
C THR A 81 9.28 -0.52 4.20
N GLN A 82 8.56 -0.96 5.23
CA GLN A 82 8.11 -2.35 5.38
C GLN A 82 7.23 -2.81 4.21
N ASN A 83 6.34 -1.95 3.73
CA ASN A 83 5.48 -2.31 2.61
C ASN A 83 6.22 -2.33 1.27
N ILE A 84 7.20 -1.45 1.06
CA ILE A 84 8.08 -1.52 -0.12
C ILE A 84 8.88 -2.82 -0.12
N GLU A 85 9.50 -3.18 1.01
CA GLU A 85 10.24 -4.44 1.16
C GLU A 85 9.33 -5.66 0.92
N TYR A 86 8.08 -5.63 1.39
CA TYR A 86 7.10 -6.68 1.13
C TYR A 86 6.79 -6.81 -0.36
N ILE A 87 6.57 -5.69 -1.07
CA ILE A 87 6.32 -5.67 -2.52
C ILE A 87 7.54 -6.23 -3.27
N GLU A 88 8.75 -5.82 -2.90
CA GLU A 88 10.00 -6.32 -3.51
C GLU A 88 10.13 -7.84 -3.35
N GLN A 89 9.86 -8.36 -2.16
CA GLN A 89 9.86 -9.80 -1.91
C GLN A 89 8.79 -10.52 -2.74
N ALA A 90 7.59 -9.95 -2.84
CA ALA A 90 6.51 -10.52 -3.65
C ALA A 90 6.88 -10.55 -5.14
N ILE A 91 7.44 -9.46 -5.69
CA ILE A 91 7.93 -9.39 -7.07
C ILE A 91 8.97 -10.48 -7.32
N TRP A 92 9.94 -10.64 -6.41
CA TRP A 92 10.97 -11.66 -6.53
C TRP A 92 10.40 -13.09 -6.51
N ILE A 93 9.47 -13.40 -5.59
CA ILE A 93 8.81 -14.70 -5.48
C ILE A 93 8.03 -15.02 -6.76
N PHE A 94 7.27 -14.05 -7.28
CA PHE A 94 6.51 -14.24 -8.52
C PHE A 94 7.41 -14.42 -9.74
N ALA A 95 8.52 -13.69 -9.81
CA ALA A 95 9.52 -13.86 -10.88
C ALA A 95 10.12 -15.28 -10.90
N MET A 96 10.37 -15.88 -9.73
CA MET A 96 10.82 -17.27 -9.63
C MET A 96 9.78 -18.28 -10.14
N GLN A 97 8.50 -17.93 -10.11
CA GLN A 97 7.40 -18.73 -10.61
C GLN A 97 7.09 -18.47 -12.10
N GLY A 98 7.86 -17.55 -12.74
CA GLY A 98 7.69 -17.20 -14.15
C GLY A 98 6.65 -16.12 -14.42
N TYR A 99 6.20 -15.37 -13.41
CA TYR A 99 5.30 -14.24 -13.55
C TYR A 99 6.08 -12.92 -13.63
N ASP A 100 5.62 -12.00 -14.48
CA ASP A 100 6.22 -10.68 -14.66
C ASP A 100 5.43 -9.63 -13.85
N TYR A 101 5.59 -9.67 -12.51
CA TYR A 101 5.03 -8.66 -11.62
C TYR A 101 6.03 -7.51 -11.43
N THR A 102 5.52 -6.30 -11.37
CA THR A 102 6.28 -5.07 -11.13
C THR A 102 5.61 -4.27 -10.01
N TYR A 103 6.18 -3.16 -9.57
CA TYR A 103 5.53 -2.25 -8.61
C TYR A 103 4.16 -1.79 -9.10
N ASP A 104 3.99 -1.60 -10.42
CA ASP A 104 2.71 -1.24 -11.02
C ASP A 104 1.60 -2.26 -10.76
N SER A 105 1.97 -3.53 -10.55
CA SER A 105 1.03 -4.61 -10.26
C SER A 105 0.43 -4.53 -8.85
N PHE A 106 1.07 -3.79 -7.94
CA PHE A 106 0.66 -3.60 -6.54
C PHE A 106 0.11 -2.21 -6.25
N THR A 107 0.00 -1.34 -7.25
CA THR A 107 -0.42 0.05 -7.10
C THR A 107 -1.65 0.37 -7.93
N ASP A 108 -2.41 1.36 -7.47
CA ASP A 108 -3.57 1.92 -8.18
C ASP A 108 -3.31 3.36 -8.64
N ILE A 109 -4.18 3.86 -9.52
CA ILE A 109 -4.22 5.25 -10.00
C ILE A 109 -5.67 5.76 -9.96
N GLY A 110 -5.84 7.08 -9.81
CA GLY A 110 -7.17 7.69 -9.74
C GLY A 110 -7.92 7.42 -8.44
N ALA A 111 -9.14 7.91 -8.35
CA ALA A 111 -9.98 7.66 -7.18
C ALA A 111 -10.43 6.18 -7.12
N LYS A 112 -10.49 5.63 -5.91
CA LYS A 112 -10.86 4.23 -5.68
C LYS A 112 -11.77 4.11 -4.47
N GLU A 113 -12.79 3.28 -4.63
CA GLU A 113 -13.66 2.80 -3.57
C GLU A 113 -13.58 1.27 -3.50
N THR A 114 -13.51 0.72 -2.31
CA THR A 114 -13.43 -0.73 -2.10
C THR A 114 -13.97 -1.11 -0.74
N THR A 115 -14.43 -2.35 -0.59
CA THR A 115 -14.78 -2.92 0.71
C THR A 115 -13.68 -3.87 1.16
N TYR A 116 -13.10 -3.58 2.31
CA TYR A 116 -12.15 -4.47 2.96
C TYR A 116 -12.90 -5.43 3.87
N ASN A 117 -12.68 -6.73 3.69
CA ASN A 117 -13.39 -7.80 4.38
C ASN A 117 -12.44 -8.62 5.26
N SER A 118 -13.02 -9.53 6.04
CA SER A 118 -12.27 -10.43 6.94
C SER A 118 -11.54 -9.72 8.08
N LEU A 119 -12.07 -8.57 8.48
CA LEU A 119 -11.62 -7.88 9.68
C LEU A 119 -12.04 -8.64 10.95
N VAL A 120 -11.30 -8.45 12.03
CA VAL A 120 -11.61 -9.03 13.35
C VAL A 120 -12.52 -8.06 14.10
N PRO A 121 -13.60 -8.52 14.75
CA PRO A 121 -14.47 -7.66 15.56
C PRO A 121 -13.75 -6.96 16.71
N SER A 122 -14.25 -5.81 17.15
CA SER A 122 -13.72 -5.02 18.28
C SER A 122 -12.21 -4.80 18.18
N THR A 123 -11.73 -4.46 17.00
CA THR A 123 -10.30 -4.33 16.72
C THR A 123 -10.03 -2.98 16.06
N GLU A 124 -9.03 -2.27 16.56
CA GLU A 124 -8.53 -1.04 15.94
C GLU A 124 -7.64 -1.34 14.72
N TYR A 125 -7.87 -0.59 13.65
CA TYR A 125 -7.15 -0.69 12.39
C TYR A 125 -6.63 0.67 11.95
N VAL A 126 -5.59 0.65 11.14
CA VAL A 126 -5.06 1.79 10.39
C VAL A 126 -5.20 1.48 8.91
N PHE A 127 -6.05 2.23 8.24
CA PHE A 127 -6.08 2.32 6.79
C PHE A 127 -5.07 3.36 6.35
N PHE A 128 -4.13 3.01 5.48
CA PHE A 128 -3.10 3.92 5.02
C PHE A 128 -2.88 3.82 3.51
N ALA A 129 -2.34 4.89 2.95
CA ALA A 129 -1.90 4.93 1.56
C ALA A 129 -0.70 5.87 1.41
N PHE A 130 0.15 5.61 0.45
CA PHE A 130 1.26 6.47 0.07
C PHE A 130 1.55 6.35 -1.43
N GLY A 131 2.04 7.43 -2.02
CA GLY A 131 2.46 7.43 -3.41
C GLY A 131 3.68 6.54 -3.61
N LEU A 132 3.66 5.72 -4.67
CA LEU A 132 4.72 4.80 -5.02
C LEU A 132 4.89 4.79 -6.54
N ASP A 133 6.09 5.09 -7.04
CA ASP A 133 6.36 5.08 -8.47
C ASP A 133 6.69 3.66 -9.00
N SER A 134 6.79 3.51 -10.32
CA SER A 134 7.11 2.25 -10.98
C SER A 134 8.53 1.70 -10.69
N ASN A 135 9.35 2.48 -9.99
CA ASN A 135 10.71 2.06 -9.57
C ASN A 135 10.79 1.73 -8.06
N GLY A 136 9.65 1.76 -7.35
CA GLY A 136 9.61 1.51 -5.92
C GLY A 136 9.99 2.70 -5.04
N ASN A 137 10.04 3.92 -5.59
CA ASN A 137 10.33 5.10 -4.78
C ASN A 137 9.04 5.70 -4.21
N PRO A 138 9.00 6.02 -2.91
CA PRO A 138 7.86 6.74 -2.34
C PRO A 138 7.78 8.16 -2.91
N THR A 139 6.58 8.57 -3.32
CA THR A 139 6.31 9.84 -3.98
C THR A 139 5.39 10.77 -3.19
N SER A 140 4.91 10.33 -2.03
CA SER A 140 4.17 11.13 -1.06
C SER A 140 4.45 10.68 0.37
N PRO A 141 4.17 11.52 1.39
CA PRO A 141 4.07 11.04 2.76
C PRO A 141 2.92 10.05 2.91
N LEU A 142 2.93 9.29 4.01
CA LEU A 142 1.85 8.38 4.37
C LEU A 142 0.59 9.20 4.72
N ALA A 143 -0.52 8.92 4.05
CA ALA A 143 -1.85 9.29 4.50
C ALA A 143 -2.43 8.13 5.30
N LYS A 144 -3.18 8.42 6.39
CA LYS A 144 -3.80 7.38 7.21
C LYS A 144 -5.13 7.82 7.81
N GLN A 145 -5.99 6.84 8.06
CA GLN A 145 -7.26 6.95 8.76
C GLN A 145 -7.40 5.77 9.73
N GLU A 146 -7.60 6.06 11.00
CA GLU A 146 -7.85 5.04 12.02
C GLU A 146 -9.35 4.75 12.10
N PHE A 147 -9.71 3.49 12.37
CA PHE A 147 -11.08 3.07 12.63
C PHE A 147 -11.10 1.83 13.52
N GLU A 148 -12.25 1.55 14.13
CA GLU A 148 -12.47 0.37 14.95
C GLU A 148 -13.69 -0.40 14.41
N THR A 149 -13.56 -1.72 14.28
CA THR A 149 -14.67 -2.60 13.89
C THR A 149 -15.67 -2.75 15.04
N SER A 150 -16.94 -2.86 14.68
CA SER A 150 -18.01 -3.12 15.65
C SER A 150 -17.80 -4.45 16.38
N PRO A 151 -18.33 -4.62 17.59
CA PRO A 151 -18.41 -5.92 18.23
C PRO A 151 -19.17 -6.93 17.35
N PHE A 152 -18.83 -8.20 17.49
CA PHE A 152 -19.65 -9.24 16.90
C PHE A 152 -20.93 -9.40 17.73
N GLU A 153 -22.06 -9.14 17.10
CA GLU A 153 -23.36 -9.41 17.70
C GLU A 153 -23.90 -10.73 17.11
N ALA A 154 -24.06 -11.71 17.96
CA ALA A 154 -24.76 -12.93 17.58
C ALA A 154 -26.25 -12.59 17.36
N THR A 155 -26.74 -12.81 16.14
CA THR A 155 -28.14 -12.55 15.79
C THR A 155 -29.09 -13.65 16.25
N GLU A 156 -28.57 -14.79 16.66
CA GLU A 156 -29.33 -15.94 17.18
C GLU A 156 -28.53 -16.65 18.28
N ASP A 157 -29.24 -17.14 19.29
CA ASP A 157 -28.67 -18.02 20.32
C ASP A 157 -28.38 -19.40 19.70
N CYS A 158 -27.11 -19.73 19.53
CA CYS A 158 -26.70 -21.05 19.09
C CYS A 158 -26.68 -21.99 20.30
N THR A 159 -27.73 -22.81 20.44
CA THR A 159 -27.78 -23.84 21.51
C THR A 159 -27.48 -25.21 20.94
N PHE A 160 -26.62 -25.94 21.61
CA PHE A 160 -26.32 -27.33 21.27
C PHE A 160 -26.90 -28.25 22.33
N ASP A 161 -27.73 -29.20 21.91
CA ASP A 161 -28.17 -30.34 22.74
C ASP A 161 -27.24 -31.52 22.47
N VAL A 162 -26.42 -31.87 23.46
CA VAL A 162 -25.51 -33.01 23.36
C VAL A 162 -26.03 -34.11 24.24
N THR A 163 -26.52 -35.18 23.62
CA THR A 163 -26.98 -36.38 24.33
C THR A 163 -26.05 -37.57 24.05
N PHE A 164 -25.71 -38.30 25.09
CA PHE A 164 -25.00 -39.56 24.99
C PHE A 164 -26.02 -40.70 24.94
N SER A 165 -25.98 -41.53 23.92
CA SER A 165 -26.74 -42.74 23.85
C SER A 165 -25.80 -43.97 23.88
N GLU A 166 -26.23 -45.03 24.53
CA GLU A 166 -25.52 -46.32 24.57
C GLU A 166 -24.10 -46.25 25.15
N VAL A 167 -23.89 -45.49 26.25
CA VAL A 167 -22.60 -45.48 26.94
C VAL A 167 -22.43 -46.82 27.70
N THR A 168 -21.50 -47.63 27.22
CA THR A 168 -21.12 -48.89 27.86
C THR A 168 -19.73 -48.68 28.54
N SER A 169 -19.38 -49.57 29.48
CA SER A 169 -18.10 -49.53 30.17
C SER A 169 -16.88 -49.74 29.27
N THR A 170 -17.10 -50.06 27.99
CA THR A 170 -16.04 -50.36 27.01
C THR A 170 -16.05 -49.41 25.79
N SER A 171 -16.99 -48.46 25.73
CA SER A 171 -17.04 -47.46 24.66
C SER A 171 -16.86 -46.06 25.24
N MET A 172 -15.62 -45.53 25.19
CA MET A 172 -15.29 -44.15 25.25
C MET A 172 -14.49 -43.80 24.01
#